data_880f85fa5fdaba608412bd57ecf31c6a
#
_entry.id   880f85fa5fdaba608412bd57ecf31c6a
#
_cell.length_a   1.000
_cell.length_b   1.000
_cell.length_c   1.000
_cell.angle_alpha   90.00
_cell.angle_beta   90.00
_cell.angle_gamma   90.00
#
_symmetry.space_group_name_H-M   'P 1'
#
loop_
_entity.id
_entity.type
_entity.pdbx_description
1 polymer ?
#
loop_
_entity_poly.entity_id
_entity_poly.type
_entity_poly.pdbx_seq_one_letter_code
_entity_poly.pdbx_strand_id
1 'polypeptide(L)'
;MTAALRLPDEVMRLDRLGAAHPTRLSFLRAMLRRVEAEGWTYARTAWEIDPDGFGHAVLTVASPRSTYSLVAFSTPLADEMRTDRVIAEAWDTSYVLYDGVPTAAEIERLRANAPRQEAGRFTERDLVLARANKSVRLFAHVADCLARGRQPDAALLAGVGYLMRTTAVYGNGKFGIADRDRIAGRPELAGPFRAEMLAVWLIRSFTLDLVEHVAAARGGASAVRLGPDLRRSLGVGNSTGLGMAPFLVRHPLLVHRWFNARETALARVRALPAASDKQRADFQAALAAMRSTVARWHTDDPVQAPRVAQLAADLDALATAAGPLLAGPAPWDALYRLAVARFSLEAQEAVVALVLEPNGAVVDDLAETMDADEDAVFRIDGRMSVGDFAAGLSETYAWIRRFDFADPANDARFWYVSEEKLEPRLGERREEEGAEREQPLAVARDMTRLIDALAAAPADESLAAFLMHRPDFRHLVRRAQIAVAHPYAEVRDNLVAAGMRPVDLLRAKLAFFGASRFDPRSDRWLRIALFADAPFPEEICRVAAERMAS
;
A
#
# COMPACT_ATOMS: atom_id res chain seq x y z
N MET A 1 23.30 24.44 -3.10
CA MET A 1 23.50 23.65 -1.86
C MET A 1 22.35 22.67 -1.77
N THR A 2 22.61 21.39 -1.70
CA THR A 2 21.58 20.34 -1.51
C THR A 2 21.08 20.45 -0.06
N ALA A 3 19.77 20.45 0.15
CA ALA A 3 19.21 20.35 1.49
C ALA A 3 19.62 18.99 2.10
N ALA A 4 19.91 18.96 3.40
CA ALA A 4 20.25 17.72 4.08
C ALA A 4 19.02 16.79 4.16
N LEU A 5 19.26 15.48 4.09
CA LEU A 5 18.24 14.49 4.38
C LEU A 5 17.84 14.58 5.85
N ARG A 6 16.57 14.31 6.16
CA ARG A 6 16.16 14.16 7.56
C ARG A 6 16.83 12.93 8.16
N LEU A 7 17.16 13.00 9.44
CA LEU A 7 17.86 11.90 10.11
C LEU A 7 16.97 10.66 10.24
N PRO A 8 17.53 9.45 10.12
CA PRO A 8 16.79 8.21 10.33
C PRO A 8 16.06 8.15 11.68
N ASP A 9 16.67 8.66 12.74
CA ASP A 9 16.09 8.73 14.08
C ASP A 9 14.82 9.60 14.15
N GLU A 10 14.70 10.56 13.26
CA GLU A 10 13.50 11.37 13.12
C GLU A 10 12.45 10.68 12.24
N VAL A 11 12.89 10.20 11.07
CA VAL A 11 11.98 9.69 10.03
C VAL A 11 11.37 8.34 10.42
N MET A 12 12.16 7.45 11.04
CA MET A 12 11.77 6.08 11.33
C MET A 12 11.06 5.91 12.69
N ARG A 13 10.71 6.99 13.35
CA ARG A 13 9.83 6.96 14.54
C ARG A 13 8.42 6.55 14.14
N LEU A 14 7.77 5.74 14.97
CA LEU A 14 6.45 5.19 14.67
C LEU A 14 5.37 6.28 14.51
N ASP A 15 5.41 7.31 15.35
CA ASP A 15 4.45 8.43 15.29
C ASP A 15 4.55 9.20 13.97
N ARG A 16 5.77 9.39 13.45
CA ARG A 16 5.99 10.03 12.14
C ARG A 16 5.65 9.12 10.98
N LEU A 17 6.01 7.83 11.07
CA LEU A 17 5.62 6.84 10.07
C LEU A 17 4.10 6.74 9.95
N GLY A 18 3.39 6.75 11.09
CA GLY A 18 1.93 6.71 11.14
C GLY A 18 1.27 7.99 10.61
N ALA A 19 2.00 9.09 10.53
CA ALA A 19 1.56 10.34 9.90
C ALA A 19 1.86 10.40 8.39
N ALA A 20 2.57 9.41 7.82
CA ALA A 20 2.99 9.43 6.42
C ALA A 20 1.80 9.44 5.45
N HIS A 21 1.90 10.30 4.43
CA HIS A 21 0.95 10.36 3.32
C HIS A 21 1.54 9.76 2.04
N PRO A 22 0.69 9.23 1.13
CA PRO A 22 1.13 8.76 -0.17
C PRO A 22 1.79 9.88 -0.97
N THR A 23 2.99 9.64 -1.44
CA THR A 23 3.73 10.56 -2.31
C THR A 23 3.69 10.11 -3.77
N ARG A 24 4.27 10.89 -4.67
CA ARG A 24 4.52 10.47 -6.06
C ARG A 24 5.28 9.14 -6.15
N LEU A 25 6.07 8.79 -5.13
CA LEU A 25 6.88 7.56 -5.06
C LEU A 25 6.10 6.34 -4.53
N SER A 26 4.84 6.50 -4.12
CA SER A 26 4.02 5.33 -3.75
C SER A 26 3.77 4.43 -4.97
N PHE A 27 3.74 3.11 -4.75
CA PHE A 27 3.74 2.12 -5.84
C PHE A 27 2.59 2.30 -6.82
N LEU A 28 1.39 2.53 -6.32
CA LEU A 28 0.20 2.83 -7.13
C LEU A 28 0.42 4.06 -8.02
N ARG A 29 0.92 5.15 -7.44
CA ARG A 29 1.08 6.41 -8.17
C ARG A 29 2.21 6.35 -9.19
N ALA A 30 3.32 5.68 -8.83
CA ALA A 30 4.42 5.42 -9.76
C ALA A 30 3.97 4.57 -10.96
N MET A 31 3.16 3.53 -10.71
CA MET A 31 2.58 2.70 -11.77
C MET A 31 1.69 3.52 -12.71
N LEU A 32 0.75 4.31 -12.19
CA LEU A 32 -0.16 5.10 -13.03
C LEU A 32 0.60 6.09 -13.92
N ARG A 33 1.59 6.79 -13.38
CA ARG A 33 2.42 7.70 -14.17
C ARG A 33 3.21 6.99 -15.26
N ARG A 34 3.68 5.79 -15.01
CA ARG A 34 4.35 4.98 -16.03
C ARG A 34 3.40 4.58 -17.14
N VAL A 35 2.20 4.11 -16.80
CA VAL A 35 1.14 3.79 -17.76
C VAL A 35 0.85 4.99 -18.67
N GLU A 36 0.70 6.18 -18.08
CA GLU A 36 0.45 7.42 -18.81
C GLU A 36 1.64 7.82 -19.69
N ALA A 37 2.86 7.84 -19.13
CA ALA A 37 4.08 8.26 -19.83
C ALA A 37 4.44 7.34 -21.01
N GLU A 38 4.26 6.05 -20.89
CA GLU A 38 4.51 5.06 -21.94
C GLU A 38 3.36 4.98 -22.95
N GLY A 39 2.23 5.65 -22.71
CA GLY A 39 1.09 5.72 -23.62
C GLY A 39 0.44 4.36 -23.84
N TRP A 40 0.19 3.62 -22.78
CA TRP A 40 -0.50 2.32 -22.85
C TRP A 40 -1.86 2.44 -23.52
N THR A 41 -2.36 1.35 -24.08
CA THR A 41 -3.71 1.26 -24.62
C THR A 41 -4.62 0.48 -23.67
N TYR A 42 -5.92 0.78 -23.73
CA TYR A 42 -6.95 0.08 -22.97
C TYR A 42 -8.09 -0.34 -23.87
N ALA A 43 -8.62 -1.54 -23.65
CA ALA A 43 -9.83 -2.04 -24.29
C ALA A 43 -10.59 -2.99 -23.36
N ARG A 44 -11.90 -2.96 -23.44
CA ARG A 44 -12.76 -4.02 -22.90
C ARG A 44 -12.99 -5.04 -24.02
N THR A 45 -12.17 -6.11 -24.00
CA THR A 45 -12.12 -7.10 -25.09
C THR A 45 -13.23 -8.15 -25.00
N ALA A 46 -13.82 -8.36 -23.82
CA ALA A 46 -15.01 -9.17 -23.65
C ALA A 46 -15.88 -8.66 -22.50
N TRP A 47 -17.19 -8.77 -22.68
CA TRP A 47 -18.18 -8.46 -21.64
C TRP A 47 -19.37 -9.39 -21.79
N GLU A 48 -19.28 -10.55 -21.20
CA GLU A 48 -20.30 -11.61 -21.20
C GLU A 48 -20.91 -11.71 -19.79
N ILE A 49 -21.52 -10.61 -19.37
CA ILE A 49 -22.21 -10.45 -18.09
C ILE A 49 -23.71 -10.40 -18.37
N ASP A 50 -24.46 -11.27 -17.69
CA ASP A 50 -25.92 -11.31 -17.78
C ASP A 50 -26.60 -10.12 -17.06
N PRO A 51 -27.93 -9.93 -17.20
CA PRO A 51 -28.66 -8.83 -16.54
C PRO A 51 -28.56 -8.85 -15.00
N ASP A 52 -28.30 -9.98 -14.39
CA ASP A 52 -28.15 -10.14 -12.94
C ASP A 52 -26.72 -9.84 -12.47
N GLY A 53 -25.80 -9.61 -13.40
CA GLY A 53 -24.41 -9.28 -13.13
C GLY A 53 -23.52 -10.49 -12.95
N PHE A 54 -23.85 -11.64 -13.53
CA PHE A 54 -23.05 -12.87 -13.52
C PHE A 54 -22.45 -13.16 -14.89
N GLY A 55 -21.31 -13.82 -14.89
CA GLY A 55 -20.59 -14.14 -16.12
C GLY A 55 -19.11 -13.79 -16.04
N HIS A 56 -18.55 -13.35 -17.18
CA HIS A 56 -17.15 -12.94 -17.22
C HIS A 56 -16.92 -11.68 -18.05
N ALA A 57 -15.83 -11.00 -17.77
CA ALA A 57 -15.35 -9.88 -18.57
C ALA A 57 -13.82 -9.94 -18.71
N VAL A 58 -13.31 -9.36 -19.80
CA VAL A 58 -11.87 -9.23 -20.06
C VAL A 58 -11.55 -7.77 -20.32
N LEU A 59 -10.73 -7.18 -19.44
CA LEU A 59 -10.21 -5.83 -19.58
C LEU A 59 -8.73 -5.93 -19.94
N THR A 60 -8.37 -5.43 -21.10
CA THR A 60 -7.02 -5.57 -21.64
C THR A 60 -6.30 -4.22 -21.65
N VAL A 61 -5.06 -4.22 -21.18
CA VAL A 61 -4.13 -3.10 -21.31
C VAL A 61 -2.89 -3.57 -22.07
N ALA A 62 -2.37 -2.73 -22.94
CA ALA A 62 -1.13 -3.05 -23.66
C ALA A 62 -0.13 -1.92 -23.50
N SER A 63 1.05 -2.28 -23.01
CA SER A 63 2.25 -1.47 -23.07
C SER A 63 2.85 -1.51 -24.48
N PRO A 64 3.87 -0.71 -24.81
CA PRO A 64 4.59 -0.85 -26.06
C PRO A 64 5.27 -2.21 -26.28
N ARG A 65 5.40 -3.02 -25.23
CA ARG A 65 6.14 -4.30 -25.24
C ARG A 65 5.25 -5.52 -25.03
N SER A 66 4.24 -5.41 -24.19
CA SER A 66 3.46 -6.56 -23.69
C SER A 66 2.00 -6.19 -23.51
N THR A 67 1.15 -7.19 -23.57
CA THR A 67 -0.29 -7.07 -23.32
C THR A 67 -0.65 -7.83 -22.06
N TYR A 68 -1.53 -7.26 -21.24
CA TYR A 68 -2.05 -7.88 -20.02
C TYR A 68 -3.57 -7.78 -19.99
N SER A 69 -4.22 -8.84 -19.55
CA SER A 69 -5.68 -8.88 -19.44
C SER A 69 -6.12 -9.22 -18.02
N LEU A 70 -6.98 -8.40 -17.45
CA LEU A 70 -7.74 -8.81 -16.27
C LEU A 70 -8.92 -9.67 -16.75
N VAL A 71 -8.92 -10.95 -16.40
CA VAL A 71 -10.07 -11.84 -16.57
C VAL A 71 -10.85 -11.83 -15.27
N ALA A 72 -12.06 -11.31 -15.31
CA ALA A 72 -12.94 -11.16 -14.16
C ALA A 72 -14.11 -12.13 -14.28
N PHE A 73 -14.39 -12.89 -13.24
CA PHE A 73 -15.55 -13.78 -13.12
C PHE A 73 -16.45 -13.29 -12.00
N SER A 74 -17.74 -13.13 -12.29
CA SER A 74 -18.77 -12.84 -11.30
C SER A 74 -19.74 -14.03 -11.25
N THR A 75 -19.91 -14.60 -10.07
CA THR A 75 -20.69 -15.82 -9.87
C THR A 75 -21.77 -15.59 -8.81
N PRO A 76 -22.91 -16.31 -8.88
CA PRO A 76 -23.90 -16.25 -7.81
C PRO A 76 -23.29 -16.67 -6.46
N LEU A 77 -23.62 -15.92 -5.43
CA LEU A 77 -23.30 -16.24 -4.05
C LEU A 77 -24.55 -15.96 -3.22
N ALA A 78 -24.97 -16.92 -2.42
CA ALA A 78 -26.09 -16.76 -1.52
C ALA A 78 -25.85 -15.59 -0.53
N ASP A 79 -26.88 -14.82 -0.24
CA ASP A 79 -26.73 -13.59 0.57
C ASP A 79 -26.21 -13.87 1.98
N GLU A 80 -26.58 -14.98 2.57
CA GLU A 80 -26.11 -15.45 3.89
C GLU A 80 -24.61 -15.78 3.92
N MET A 81 -24.02 -16.10 2.74
CA MET A 81 -22.59 -16.38 2.60
C MET A 81 -21.77 -15.09 2.41
N ARG A 82 -22.41 -13.97 2.10
CA ARG A 82 -21.74 -12.68 1.98
C ARG A 82 -21.44 -12.11 3.35
N THR A 83 -20.24 -11.61 3.52
CA THR A 83 -19.80 -11.06 4.79
C THR A 83 -18.86 -9.87 4.57
N ASP A 84 -18.99 -8.87 5.45
CA ASP A 84 -18.01 -7.78 5.59
C ASP A 84 -16.84 -8.16 6.51
N ARG A 85 -16.75 -9.42 6.93
CA ARG A 85 -15.61 -9.89 7.73
C ARG A 85 -14.32 -9.81 6.91
N VAL A 86 -13.22 -9.68 7.61
CA VAL A 86 -11.89 -9.61 7.00
C VAL A 86 -11.51 -10.92 6.30
N ILE A 87 -11.93 -12.03 6.87
CA ILE A 87 -11.77 -13.37 6.31
C ILE A 87 -13.13 -13.83 5.83
N ALA A 88 -13.29 -13.98 4.52
CA ALA A 88 -14.49 -14.55 3.92
C ALA A 88 -14.25 -16.01 3.54
N GLU A 89 -15.25 -16.84 3.72
CA GLU A 89 -15.22 -18.25 3.36
C GLU A 89 -15.61 -18.47 1.89
N ALA A 90 -16.40 -17.55 1.34
CA ALA A 90 -16.89 -17.60 -0.03
C ALA A 90 -16.72 -16.25 -0.75
N TRP A 91 -16.66 -16.30 -2.07
CA TRP A 91 -16.36 -15.16 -2.93
C TRP A 91 -17.31 -15.11 -4.13
N ASP A 92 -17.90 -13.95 -4.38
CA ASP A 92 -18.79 -13.76 -5.53
C ASP A 92 -18.06 -13.26 -6.79
N THR A 93 -16.79 -12.89 -6.65
CA THR A 93 -15.95 -12.53 -7.79
C THR A 93 -14.54 -13.11 -7.65
N SER A 94 -13.95 -13.49 -8.77
CA SER A 94 -12.55 -13.92 -8.85
C SER A 94 -11.87 -13.31 -10.09
N TYR A 95 -10.57 -13.12 -10.01
CA TYR A 95 -9.80 -12.41 -11.02
C TYR A 95 -8.48 -13.08 -11.29
N VAL A 96 -8.04 -12.97 -12.55
CA VAL A 96 -6.68 -13.34 -12.97
C VAL A 96 -6.12 -12.19 -13.80
N LEU A 97 -4.95 -11.67 -13.42
CA LEU A 97 -4.14 -10.88 -14.34
C LEU A 97 -3.37 -11.86 -15.23
N TYR A 98 -3.69 -11.87 -16.50
CA TYR A 98 -3.19 -12.80 -17.49
C TYR A 98 -2.21 -12.12 -18.44
N ASP A 99 -1.14 -12.82 -18.80
CA ASP A 99 -0.15 -12.35 -19.76
C ASP A 99 -0.63 -12.59 -21.20
N GLY A 100 -1.00 -11.52 -21.86
CA GLY A 100 -1.60 -11.52 -23.20
C GLY A 100 -3.12 -11.43 -23.19
N VAL A 101 -3.73 -11.79 -24.32
CA VAL A 101 -5.20 -11.92 -24.46
C VAL A 101 -5.57 -13.39 -24.37
N PRO A 102 -6.40 -13.80 -23.41
CA PRO A 102 -6.77 -15.21 -23.27
C PRO A 102 -7.67 -15.69 -24.41
N THR A 103 -7.49 -16.92 -24.83
CA THR A 103 -8.42 -17.63 -25.72
C THR A 103 -9.65 -18.11 -24.95
N ALA A 104 -10.72 -18.50 -25.65
CA ALA A 104 -11.92 -19.05 -25.02
C ALA A 104 -11.60 -20.29 -24.16
N ALA A 105 -10.69 -21.16 -24.61
CA ALA A 105 -10.28 -22.33 -23.83
C ALA A 105 -9.53 -21.95 -22.55
N GLU A 106 -8.72 -20.89 -22.58
CA GLU A 106 -8.04 -20.36 -21.40
C GLU A 106 -9.03 -19.71 -20.43
N ILE A 107 -10.03 -18.98 -20.93
CA ILE A 107 -11.09 -18.41 -20.08
C ILE A 107 -11.84 -19.54 -19.34
N GLU A 108 -12.18 -20.64 -20.00
CA GLU A 108 -12.84 -21.78 -19.35
C GLU A 108 -11.93 -22.47 -18.31
N ARG A 109 -10.64 -22.62 -18.62
CA ARG A 109 -9.66 -23.11 -17.64
C ARG A 109 -9.60 -22.21 -16.40
N LEU A 110 -9.53 -20.88 -16.62
CA LEU A 110 -9.47 -19.90 -15.54
C LEU A 110 -10.77 -19.86 -14.74
N ARG A 111 -11.93 -19.99 -15.38
CA ARG A 111 -13.24 -20.08 -14.72
C ARG A 111 -13.29 -21.20 -13.69
N ALA A 112 -12.72 -22.36 -14.03
CA ALA A 112 -12.67 -23.51 -13.14
C ALA A 112 -11.67 -23.36 -11.99
N ASN A 113 -10.57 -22.62 -12.20
CA ASN A 113 -9.41 -22.60 -11.29
C ASN A 113 -9.31 -21.33 -10.44
N ALA A 114 -9.65 -20.14 -10.99
CA ALA A 114 -9.48 -18.88 -10.29
C ALA A 114 -10.22 -18.80 -8.93
N PRO A 115 -11.46 -19.28 -8.78
CA PRO A 115 -12.15 -19.26 -7.49
C PRO A 115 -11.46 -20.11 -6.42
N ARG A 116 -10.78 -21.18 -6.81
CA ARG A 116 -10.12 -22.12 -5.88
C ARG A 116 -8.74 -21.66 -5.46
N GLN A 117 -8.02 -20.96 -6.34
CA GLN A 117 -6.64 -20.50 -6.15
C GLN A 117 -5.66 -21.62 -5.72
N GLU A 118 -5.82 -22.80 -6.29
CA GLU A 118 -4.91 -23.93 -6.07
C GLU A 118 -3.63 -23.75 -6.89
N ALA A 119 -2.49 -23.63 -6.25
CA ALA A 119 -1.20 -23.30 -6.88
C ALA A 119 -0.80 -24.23 -8.04
N GLY A 120 -1.09 -25.52 -7.97
CA GLY A 120 -0.75 -26.49 -9.01
C GLY A 120 -1.59 -26.42 -10.30
N ARG A 121 -2.58 -25.54 -10.38
CA ARG A 121 -3.50 -25.41 -11.52
C ARG A 121 -3.28 -24.17 -12.38
N PHE A 122 -2.25 -23.39 -12.09
CA PHE A 122 -1.95 -22.16 -12.81
C PHE A 122 -0.77 -22.33 -13.76
N THR A 123 -0.81 -21.56 -14.85
CA THR A 123 0.26 -21.50 -15.85
C THR A 123 1.17 -20.30 -15.58
N GLU A 124 2.31 -20.25 -16.29
CA GLU A 124 3.22 -19.11 -16.24
C GLU A 124 2.61 -17.78 -16.72
N ARG A 125 1.47 -17.87 -17.46
CA ARG A 125 0.74 -16.69 -17.93
C ARG A 125 -0.25 -16.13 -16.90
N ASP A 126 -0.52 -16.85 -15.82
CA ASP A 126 -1.43 -16.43 -14.75
C ASP A 126 -0.64 -15.66 -13.69
N LEU A 127 -0.48 -14.34 -13.87
CA LEU A 127 0.47 -13.52 -13.13
C LEU A 127 -0.01 -13.16 -11.73
N VAL A 128 -1.28 -12.79 -11.58
CA VAL A 128 -1.86 -12.39 -10.29
C VAL A 128 -3.24 -13.00 -10.16
N LEU A 129 -3.52 -13.57 -9.00
CA LEU A 129 -4.83 -14.11 -8.65
C LEU A 129 -5.43 -13.29 -7.52
N ALA A 130 -6.68 -12.90 -7.67
CA ALA A 130 -7.42 -12.18 -6.65
C ALA A 130 -8.85 -12.69 -6.53
N ARG A 131 -9.44 -12.49 -5.36
CA ARG A 131 -10.85 -12.72 -5.08
C ARG A 131 -11.44 -11.49 -4.43
N ALA A 132 -12.74 -11.27 -4.60
CA ALA A 132 -13.42 -10.17 -3.96
C ALA A 132 -14.89 -10.49 -3.69
N ASN A 133 -15.49 -9.72 -2.78
CA ASN A 133 -16.92 -9.71 -2.54
C ASN A 133 -17.49 -8.32 -2.78
N LYS A 134 -18.68 -8.27 -3.37
CA LYS A 134 -19.49 -7.06 -3.46
C LYS A 134 -19.78 -6.54 -2.06
N SER A 135 -19.70 -5.23 -1.86
CA SER A 135 -20.04 -4.63 -0.57
C SER A 135 -21.50 -4.91 -0.22
N VAL A 136 -21.72 -5.60 0.89
CA VAL A 136 -23.06 -5.92 1.40
C VAL A 136 -23.90 -4.65 1.60
N ARG A 137 -23.25 -3.54 1.96
CA ARG A 137 -23.95 -2.27 2.26
C ARG A 137 -24.24 -1.43 1.02
N LEU A 138 -23.34 -1.43 0.03
CA LEU A 138 -23.39 -0.43 -1.02
C LEU A 138 -23.70 -0.96 -2.40
N PHE A 139 -23.24 -2.16 -2.77
CA PHE A 139 -23.32 -2.57 -4.18
C PHE A 139 -24.77 -2.61 -4.68
N ALA A 140 -25.65 -3.32 -3.99
CA ALA A 140 -27.07 -3.42 -4.35
C ALA A 140 -27.78 -2.06 -4.22
N HIS A 141 -27.49 -1.30 -3.16
CA HIS A 141 -28.06 0.04 -2.96
C HIS A 141 -27.72 0.99 -4.11
N VAL A 142 -26.47 1.01 -4.53
CA VAL A 142 -26.03 1.86 -5.65
C VAL A 142 -26.70 1.43 -6.95
N ALA A 143 -26.72 0.12 -7.26
CA ALA A 143 -27.40 -0.40 -8.43
C ALA A 143 -28.89 0.00 -8.46
N ASP A 144 -29.58 -0.10 -7.33
CA ASP A 144 -31.00 0.27 -7.22
C ASP A 144 -31.24 1.78 -7.32
N CYS A 145 -30.36 2.62 -6.79
CA CYS A 145 -30.44 4.06 -6.97
C CYS A 145 -30.31 4.43 -8.46
N LEU A 146 -29.29 3.91 -9.11
CA LEU A 146 -29.02 4.18 -10.53
C LEU A 146 -30.13 3.64 -11.43
N ALA A 147 -30.66 2.44 -11.16
CA ALA A 147 -31.80 1.87 -11.89
C ALA A 147 -33.05 2.73 -11.83
N ARG A 148 -33.26 3.47 -10.71
CA ARG A 148 -34.38 4.40 -10.52
C ARG A 148 -34.08 5.81 -10.99
N GLY A 149 -33.03 6.04 -11.76
CA GLY A 149 -32.65 7.36 -12.28
C GLY A 149 -32.10 8.33 -11.25
N ARG A 150 -31.55 7.85 -10.12
CA ARG A 150 -31.07 8.69 -9.03
C ARG A 150 -29.62 8.39 -8.69
N GLN A 151 -28.89 9.40 -8.27
CA GLN A 151 -27.56 9.21 -7.68
C GLN A 151 -27.67 8.70 -6.23
N PRO A 152 -26.77 7.82 -5.79
CA PRO A 152 -26.68 7.45 -4.38
C PRO A 152 -26.20 8.63 -3.52
N ASP A 153 -26.48 8.59 -2.22
CA ASP A 153 -26.03 9.59 -1.28
C ASP A 153 -24.49 9.58 -1.18
N ALA A 154 -23.90 10.76 -1.42
CA ALA A 154 -22.45 10.96 -1.38
C ALA A 154 -21.84 10.68 0.01
N ALA A 155 -22.55 11.02 1.10
CA ALA A 155 -22.09 10.77 2.46
C ALA A 155 -22.06 9.26 2.79
N LEU A 156 -23.07 8.51 2.32
CA LEU A 156 -23.11 7.06 2.46
C LEU A 156 -21.96 6.39 1.70
N LEU A 157 -21.70 6.83 0.46
CA LEU A 157 -20.57 6.35 -0.33
C LEU A 157 -19.23 6.71 0.35
N ALA A 158 -19.12 7.94 0.84
CA ALA A 158 -17.95 8.41 1.56
C ALA A 158 -17.66 7.58 2.82
N GLY A 159 -18.68 7.16 3.56
CA GLY A 159 -18.54 6.34 4.76
C GLY A 159 -17.95 4.94 4.54
N VAL A 160 -17.99 4.42 3.29
CA VAL A 160 -17.41 3.10 2.94
C VAL A 160 -16.24 3.23 1.96
N GLY A 161 -16.40 4.01 0.89
CA GLY A 161 -15.36 4.32 -0.09
C GLY A 161 -15.14 3.28 -1.18
N TYR A 162 -15.91 2.18 -1.23
CA TYR A 162 -15.78 1.13 -2.22
C TYR A 162 -17.07 0.33 -2.42
N LEU A 163 -17.24 -0.21 -3.61
CA LEU A 163 -18.35 -1.13 -3.94
C LEU A 163 -17.92 -2.60 -3.89
N MET A 164 -16.63 -2.88 -3.93
CA MET A 164 -16.07 -4.21 -3.90
C MET A 164 -14.84 -4.24 -3.00
N ARG A 165 -14.68 -5.34 -2.24
CA ARG A 165 -13.56 -5.57 -1.35
C ARG A 165 -12.77 -6.77 -1.82
N THR A 166 -11.49 -6.55 -2.16
CA THR A 166 -10.59 -7.58 -2.69
C THR A 166 -9.64 -8.13 -1.65
N THR A 167 -9.17 -9.36 -1.90
CA THR A 167 -8.05 -9.99 -1.23
C THR A 167 -6.73 -9.81 -1.97
N ALA A 168 -6.69 -9.06 -3.07
CA ALA A 168 -5.45 -8.85 -3.83
C ALA A 168 -4.34 -8.22 -2.98
N VAL A 169 -4.70 -7.53 -1.89
CA VAL A 169 -3.76 -6.96 -0.93
C VAL A 169 -3.95 -7.64 0.42
N TYR A 170 -3.26 -8.72 0.66
CA TYR A 170 -3.29 -9.40 1.96
C TYR A 170 -2.44 -8.72 3.02
N GLY A 171 -2.85 -8.90 4.26
CA GLY A 171 -2.21 -8.33 5.41
C GLY A 171 -0.77 -8.77 5.66
N ASN A 172 -0.38 -9.94 5.23
CA ASN A 172 0.96 -10.49 5.48
C ASN A 172 1.98 -10.24 4.35
N GLY A 173 1.65 -9.38 3.37
CA GLY A 173 2.52 -9.12 2.22
C GLY A 173 2.46 -10.20 1.14
N LYS A 174 1.64 -11.23 1.31
CA LYS A 174 1.23 -12.10 0.20
C LYS A 174 0.13 -11.37 -0.53
N PHE A 175 0.45 -10.77 -1.62
CA PHE A 175 -0.53 -10.40 -2.63
C PHE A 175 -0.99 -11.65 -3.33
N GLY A 176 -2.19 -11.61 -3.89
CA GLY A 176 -2.72 -12.72 -4.65
C GLY A 176 -1.59 -13.40 -5.41
N ILE A 177 -1.52 -14.67 -5.48
CA ILE A 177 -0.36 -15.46 -5.86
C ILE A 177 0.29 -14.86 -7.13
N ALA A 178 1.18 -13.87 -6.95
CA ALA A 178 2.08 -13.43 -8.00
C ALA A 178 3.40 -14.13 -7.76
N ASP A 179 3.75 -15.00 -8.66
CA ASP A 179 5.09 -15.58 -8.67
C ASP A 179 6.06 -14.52 -9.21
N ARG A 180 6.92 -14.00 -8.34
CA ARG A 180 7.87 -12.94 -8.70
C ARG A 180 8.84 -13.39 -9.80
N ASP A 181 9.22 -14.66 -9.81
CA ASP A 181 10.10 -15.20 -10.85
C ASP A 181 9.42 -15.13 -12.23
N ARG A 182 8.10 -15.31 -12.29
CA ARG A 182 7.31 -15.17 -13.53
C ARG A 182 7.20 -13.73 -14.01
N ILE A 183 7.29 -12.77 -13.11
CA ILE A 183 7.18 -11.34 -13.41
C ILE A 183 8.55 -10.73 -13.76
N ALA A 184 9.65 -11.31 -13.30
CA ALA A 184 11.01 -10.79 -13.45
C ALA A 184 11.42 -10.50 -14.91
N GLY A 185 10.91 -11.27 -15.88
CA GLY A 185 11.16 -11.05 -17.30
C GLY A 185 10.36 -9.92 -17.96
N ARG A 186 9.55 -9.16 -17.20
CA ARG A 186 8.65 -8.11 -17.71
C ARG A 186 9.01 -6.75 -17.13
N PRO A 187 9.83 -5.94 -17.84
CA PRO A 187 10.32 -4.66 -17.33
C PRO A 187 9.23 -3.69 -16.87
N GLU A 188 8.06 -3.70 -17.54
CA GLU A 188 6.92 -2.85 -17.20
C GLU A 188 6.23 -3.24 -15.89
N LEU A 189 6.35 -4.50 -15.47
CA LEU A 189 5.88 -5.01 -14.19
C LEU A 189 7.01 -5.14 -13.16
N ALA A 190 8.25 -4.90 -13.56
CA ALA A 190 9.38 -4.86 -12.66
C ALA A 190 9.20 -3.75 -11.61
N GLY A 191 9.59 -4.06 -10.41
CA GLY A 191 9.39 -3.20 -9.25
C GLY A 191 8.28 -3.71 -8.32
N PRO A 192 8.30 -3.26 -7.06
CA PRO A 192 7.43 -3.81 -6.04
C PRO A 192 5.96 -3.63 -6.37
N PHE A 193 5.20 -4.71 -6.36
CA PHE A 193 3.74 -4.73 -6.42
C PHE A 193 3.08 -4.13 -7.67
N ARG A 194 3.81 -3.95 -8.77
CA ARG A 194 3.25 -3.35 -10.00
C ARG A 194 2.17 -4.21 -10.64
N ALA A 195 2.37 -5.52 -10.71
CA ALA A 195 1.38 -6.43 -11.28
C ALA A 195 0.10 -6.47 -10.43
N GLU A 196 0.25 -6.51 -9.12
CA GLU A 196 -0.85 -6.50 -8.17
C GLU A 196 -1.63 -5.18 -8.23
N MET A 197 -0.92 -4.06 -8.28
CA MET A 197 -1.56 -2.74 -8.43
C MET A 197 -2.27 -2.60 -9.77
N LEU A 198 -1.70 -3.12 -10.86
CA LEU A 198 -2.36 -3.16 -12.16
C LEU A 198 -3.67 -3.96 -12.09
N ALA A 199 -3.63 -5.14 -11.47
CA ALA A 199 -4.82 -5.95 -11.26
C ALA A 199 -5.89 -5.20 -10.47
N VAL A 200 -5.53 -4.55 -9.34
CA VAL A 200 -6.49 -3.80 -8.50
C VAL A 200 -7.07 -2.59 -9.25
N TRP A 201 -6.28 -1.91 -10.05
CA TRP A 201 -6.76 -0.79 -10.87
C TRP A 201 -7.82 -1.22 -11.87
N LEU A 202 -7.59 -2.35 -12.57
CA LEU A 202 -8.55 -2.92 -13.50
C LEU A 202 -9.79 -3.50 -12.79
N ILE A 203 -9.62 -4.10 -11.59
CA ILE A 203 -10.74 -4.53 -10.73
C ILE A 203 -11.64 -3.34 -10.37
N ARG A 204 -11.06 -2.17 -10.10
CA ARG A 204 -11.85 -0.95 -9.85
C ARG A 204 -12.75 -0.62 -11.04
N SER A 205 -12.20 -0.60 -12.26
CA SER A 205 -12.95 -0.32 -13.48
C SER A 205 -14.05 -1.35 -13.70
N PHE A 206 -13.71 -2.64 -13.61
CA PHE A 206 -14.70 -3.72 -13.71
C PHE A 206 -15.84 -3.56 -12.69
N THR A 207 -15.52 -3.23 -11.43
CA THR A 207 -16.54 -3.10 -10.37
C THR A 207 -17.55 -2.01 -10.66
N LEU A 208 -17.08 -0.86 -11.13
CA LEU A 208 -17.94 0.29 -11.43
C LEU A 208 -18.75 0.06 -12.70
N ASP A 209 -18.16 -0.58 -13.70
CA ASP A 209 -18.88 -0.98 -14.90
C ASP A 209 -19.95 -2.05 -14.60
N LEU A 210 -19.64 -2.99 -13.68
CA LEU A 210 -20.58 -4.03 -13.26
C LEU A 210 -21.82 -3.45 -12.57
N VAL A 211 -21.64 -2.50 -11.65
CA VAL A 211 -22.77 -1.90 -10.93
C VAL A 211 -23.66 -1.08 -11.88
N GLU A 212 -23.05 -0.35 -12.84
CA GLU A 212 -23.77 0.37 -13.87
C GLU A 212 -24.50 -0.56 -14.84
N HIS A 213 -23.88 -1.71 -15.21
CA HIS A 213 -24.51 -2.73 -16.04
C HIS A 213 -25.76 -3.31 -15.39
N VAL A 214 -25.65 -3.73 -14.12
CA VAL A 214 -26.79 -4.25 -13.34
C VAL A 214 -27.89 -3.19 -13.21
N ALA A 215 -27.53 -1.95 -12.97
CA ALA A 215 -28.50 -0.84 -12.90
C ALA A 215 -29.21 -0.62 -14.23
N ALA A 216 -28.49 -0.62 -15.35
CA ALA A 216 -29.06 -0.47 -16.69
C ALA A 216 -30.00 -1.63 -17.04
N ALA A 217 -29.62 -2.86 -16.72
CA ALA A 217 -30.46 -4.03 -16.94
C ALA A 217 -31.78 -3.98 -16.14
N ARG A 218 -31.72 -3.50 -14.88
CA ARG A 218 -32.92 -3.38 -14.03
C ARG A 218 -33.81 -2.19 -14.36
N GLY A 219 -33.21 -1.04 -14.68
CA GLY A 219 -33.93 0.22 -14.86
C GLY A 219 -34.28 0.56 -16.31
N GLY A 220 -33.68 -0.14 -17.28
CA GLY A 220 -33.88 0.14 -18.71
C GLY A 220 -33.62 1.61 -19.03
N ALA A 221 -34.60 2.26 -19.70
CA ALA A 221 -34.51 3.67 -20.09
C ALA A 221 -34.46 4.66 -18.90
N SER A 222 -34.86 4.24 -17.71
CA SER A 222 -34.83 5.08 -16.51
C SER A 222 -33.45 5.07 -15.81
N ALA A 223 -32.58 4.13 -16.13
CA ALA A 223 -31.28 4.00 -15.47
C ALA A 223 -30.34 5.14 -15.85
N VAL A 224 -29.57 5.59 -14.88
CA VAL A 224 -28.51 6.59 -15.07
C VAL A 224 -27.16 6.00 -14.68
N ARG A 225 -26.09 6.58 -15.20
CA ARG A 225 -24.74 6.24 -14.77
C ARG A 225 -24.40 6.95 -13.47
N LEU A 226 -23.42 6.40 -12.76
CA LEU A 226 -22.87 7.03 -11.57
C LEU A 226 -22.23 8.38 -11.95
N GLY A 227 -22.54 9.41 -11.18
CA GLY A 227 -21.96 10.74 -11.40
C GLY A 227 -20.44 10.71 -11.38
N PRO A 228 -19.74 11.47 -12.25
CA PRO A 228 -18.28 11.39 -12.40
C PRO A 228 -17.51 11.55 -11.10
N ASP A 229 -17.90 12.49 -10.24
CA ASP A 229 -17.25 12.74 -8.96
C ASP A 229 -17.44 11.57 -7.98
N LEU A 230 -18.64 11.00 -7.93
CA LEU A 230 -18.94 9.83 -7.10
C LEU A 230 -18.18 8.61 -7.60
N ARG A 231 -18.18 8.39 -8.93
CA ARG A 231 -17.42 7.32 -9.57
C ARG A 231 -15.93 7.46 -9.27
N ARG A 232 -15.39 8.68 -9.34
CA ARG A 232 -13.99 9.00 -9.05
C ARG A 232 -13.62 8.70 -7.59
N SER A 233 -14.48 9.06 -6.65
CA SER A 233 -14.22 8.91 -5.21
C SER A 233 -14.20 7.45 -4.72
N LEU A 234 -14.76 6.51 -5.50
CA LEU A 234 -14.80 5.10 -5.16
C LEU A 234 -13.51 4.38 -5.58
N GLY A 235 -12.96 3.63 -4.65
CA GLY A 235 -11.82 2.75 -4.87
C GLY A 235 -12.18 1.27 -4.75
N VAL A 236 -11.17 0.43 -4.58
CA VAL A 236 -11.33 -0.98 -4.24
C VAL A 236 -11.00 -1.15 -2.76
N GLY A 237 -11.96 -1.71 -2.01
CA GLY A 237 -11.84 -1.86 -0.57
C GLY A 237 -10.96 -3.01 -0.16
N ASN A 238 -10.34 -2.83 0.98
CA ASN A 238 -9.75 -3.91 1.75
C ASN A 238 -9.91 -3.57 3.23
N SER A 239 -10.15 -4.59 4.05
CA SER A 239 -10.05 -4.47 5.50
C SER A 239 -8.77 -5.17 5.91
N THR A 240 -7.85 -4.42 6.51
CA THR A 240 -6.53 -4.93 6.86
C THR A 240 -6.35 -4.92 8.37
N GLY A 241 -5.81 -6.00 8.88
CA GLY A 241 -5.53 -6.15 10.28
C GLY A 241 -4.03 -6.11 10.59
N LEU A 242 -3.69 -6.32 11.84
CA LEU A 242 -2.30 -6.35 12.32
C LEU A 242 -1.38 -7.30 11.56
N GLY A 243 -1.92 -8.30 10.85
CA GLY A 243 -1.16 -9.15 9.94
C GLY A 243 -0.40 -8.39 8.85
N MET A 244 -0.79 -7.15 8.54
CA MET A 244 -0.03 -6.28 7.65
C MET A 244 1.21 -5.65 8.31
N ALA A 245 1.23 -5.50 9.63
CA ALA A 245 2.33 -4.86 10.33
C ALA A 245 3.69 -5.59 10.13
N PRO A 246 3.76 -6.92 10.16
CA PRO A 246 5.00 -7.67 9.88
C PRO A 246 5.64 -7.38 8.52
N PHE A 247 4.89 -6.83 7.56
CA PHE A 247 5.45 -6.45 6.26
C PHE A 247 6.66 -5.52 6.37
N LEU A 248 6.60 -4.50 7.21
CA LEU A 248 7.71 -3.57 7.41
C LEU A 248 8.93 -4.25 8.03
N VAL A 249 8.69 -5.29 8.83
CA VAL A 249 9.75 -6.09 9.45
C VAL A 249 10.40 -7.06 8.45
N ARG A 250 9.61 -7.60 7.50
CA ARG A 250 10.09 -8.58 6.52
C ARG A 250 10.83 -7.98 5.34
N HIS A 251 10.55 -6.73 5.02
CA HIS A 251 11.09 -6.03 3.85
C HIS A 251 11.94 -4.81 4.26
N PRO A 252 13.01 -4.98 5.06
CA PRO A 252 13.78 -3.86 5.57
C PRO A 252 14.52 -3.09 4.46
N LEU A 253 15.01 -3.76 3.41
CA LEU A 253 15.66 -3.09 2.28
C LEU A 253 14.67 -2.28 1.44
N LEU A 254 13.50 -2.83 1.16
CA LEU A 254 12.43 -2.10 0.48
C LEU A 254 11.99 -0.87 1.29
N VAL A 255 11.85 -1.02 2.60
CA VAL A 255 11.53 0.07 3.52
C VAL A 255 12.61 1.16 3.44
N HIS A 256 13.89 0.77 3.54
CA HIS A 256 15.00 1.71 3.39
C HIS A 256 14.95 2.44 2.06
N ARG A 257 14.81 1.73 0.94
CA ARG A 257 14.82 2.30 -0.40
C ARG A 257 13.69 3.31 -0.59
N TRP A 258 12.49 2.98 -0.14
CA TRP A 258 11.37 3.88 -0.27
C TRP A 258 11.58 5.17 0.56
N PHE A 259 11.98 5.05 1.82
CA PHE A 259 12.25 6.22 2.66
C PHE A 259 13.44 7.02 2.15
N ASN A 260 14.53 6.36 1.76
CA ASN A 260 15.70 7.05 1.20
C ASN A 260 15.33 7.81 -0.08
N ALA A 261 14.55 7.20 -0.98
CA ALA A 261 14.06 7.87 -2.18
C ALA A 261 13.18 9.07 -1.84
N ARG A 262 12.26 8.91 -0.87
CA ARG A 262 11.38 9.99 -0.40
C ARG A 262 12.16 11.15 0.23
N GLU A 263 13.13 10.87 1.10
CA GLU A 263 13.96 11.91 1.73
C GLU A 263 14.88 12.58 0.71
N THR A 264 15.43 11.84 -0.23
CA THR A 264 16.20 12.38 -1.36
C THR A 264 15.34 13.29 -2.23
N ALA A 265 14.11 12.87 -2.55
CA ALA A 265 13.15 13.69 -3.27
C ALA A 265 12.86 15.00 -2.54
N LEU A 266 12.59 14.92 -1.24
CA LEU A 266 12.35 16.10 -0.41
C LEU A 266 13.55 17.04 -0.41
N ALA A 267 14.77 16.53 -0.26
CA ALA A 267 15.99 17.34 -0.28
C ALA A 267 16.20 18.01 -1.64
N ARG A 268 15.97 17.30 -2.76
CA ARG A 268 16.05 17.87 -4.12
C ARG A 268 15.05 19.00 -4.32
N VAL A 269 13.79 18.78 -3.93
CA VAL A 269 12.72 19.77 -4.09
C VAL A 269 12.98 21.00 -3.23
N ARG A 270 13.39 20.84 -1.97
CA ARG A 270 13.73 21.96 -1.08
C ARG A 270 14.90 22.81 -1.57
N ALA A 271 15.79 22.22 -2.37
CA ALA A 271 16.92 22.95 -2.96
C ALA A 271 16.54 23.81 -4.20
N LEU A 272 15.34 23.66 -4.73
CA LEU A 272 14.88 24.44 -5.88
C LEU A 272 14.73 25.93 -5.50
N PRO A 273 15.35 26.85 -6.29
CA PRO A 273 15.38 28.27 -5.92
C PRO A 273 14.06 29.00 -6.16
N ALA A 274 13.21 28.47 -7.05
CA ALA A 274 11.96 29.10 -7.45
C ALA A 274 10.91 28.04 -7.83
N ALA A 275 9.66 28.45 -7.91
CA ALA A 275 8.55 27.65 -8.46
C ALA A 275 8.03 28.33 -9.74
N SER A 276 7.84 27.56 -10.81
CA SER A 276 7.16 28.02 -12.02
C SER A 276 5.66 28.24 -11.77
N ASP A 277 4.98 28.96 -12.67
CA ASP A 277 3.53 29.17 -12.58
C ASP A 277 2.78 27.83 -12.60
N LYS A 278 3.22 26.90 -13.44
CA LYS A 278 2.63 25.56 -13.49
C LYS A 278 2.79 24.83 -12.16
N GLN A 279 3.98 24.84 -11.58
CA GLN A 279 4.22 24.17 -10.30
C GLN A 279 3.41 24.78 -9.16
N ARG A 280 3.24 26.12 -9.16
CA ARG A 280 2.37 26.81 -8.20
C ARG A 280 0.90 26.37 -8.34
N ALA A 281 0.40 26.33 -9.59
CA ALA A 281 -0.95 25.87 -9.88
C ALA A 281 -1.16 24.40 -9.50
N ASP A 282 -0.23 23.52 -9.85
CA ASP A 282 -0.28 22.09 -9.51
C ASP A 282 -0.27 21.89 -7.99
N PHE A 283 0.54 22.66 -7.24
CA PHE A 283 0.54 22.61 -5.77
C PHE A 283 -0.82 23.03 -5.19
N GLN A 284 -1.39 24.13 -5.68
CA GLN A 284 -2.69 24.60 -5.19
C GLN A 284 -3.80 23.58 -5.48
N ALA A 285 -3.78 22.97 -6.66
CA ALA A 285 -4.72 21.91 -7.02
C ALA A 285 -4.55 20.68 -6.10
N ALA A 286 -3.32 20.24 -5.84
CA ALA A 286 -3.03 19.12 -4.94
C ALA A 286 -3.47 19.44 -3.50
N LEU A 287 -3.23 20.66 -3.01
CA LEU A 287 -3.67 21.10 -1.68
C LEU A 287 -5.20 21.13 -1.57
N ALA A 288 -5.89 21.63 -2.59
CA ALA A 288 -7.35 21.65 -2.63
C ALA A 288 -7.94 20.22 -2.63
N ALA A 289 -7.35 19.31 -3.43
CA ALA A 289 -7.73 17.90 -3.45
C ALA A 289 -7.50 17.21 -2.10
N MET A 290 -6.37 17.47 -1.44
CA MET A 290 -6.06 16.92 -0.11
C MET A 290 -7.05 17.43 0.93
N ARG A 291 -7.34 18.74 0.96
CA ARG A 291 -8.36 19.31 1.86
C ARG A 291 -9.74 18.68 1.66
N SER A 292 -10.15 18.52 0.41
CA SER A 292 -11.41 17.83 0.09
C SER A 292 -11.42 16.38 0.58
N THR A 293 -10.31 15.66 0.45
CA THR A 293 -10.19 14.29 0.95
C THR A 293 -10.28 14.24 2.48
N VAL A 294 -9.55 15.11 3.18
CA VAL A 294 -9.57 15.19 4.65
C VAL A 294 -10.95 15.59 5.17
N ALA A 295 -11.65 16.51 4.51
CA ALA A 295 -13.01 16.91 4.88
C ALA A 295 -14.03 15.75 4.80
N ARG A 296 -13.78 14.76 3.94
CA ARG A 296 -14.60 13.53 3.83
C ARG A 296 -14.12 12.39 4.73
N TRP A 297 -13.03 12.59 5.44
CA TRP A 297 -12.45 11.56 6.29
C TRP A 297 -13.08 11.60 7.68
N HIS A 298 -14.05 10.72 7.90
CA HIS A 298 -14.71 10.55 9.21
C HIS A 298 -14.21 9.26 9.86
N THR A 299 -13.86 9.36 11.14
CA THR A 299 -13.48 8.21 11.95
C THR A 299 -13.99 8.41 13.39
N ASP A 300 -14.49 7.32 13.97
CA ASP A 300 -14.92 7.27 15.37
C ASP A 300 -13.78 6.82 16.30
N ASP A 301 -12.59 6.53 15.74
CA ASP A 301 -11.43 6.16 16.54
C ASP A 301 -10.96 7.34 17.40
N PRO A 302 -10.94 7.21 18.74
CA PRO A 302 -10.68 8.32 19.66
C PRO A 302 -9.27 8.89 19.55
N VAL A 303 -8.35 8.14 18.96
CA VAL A 303 -6.96 8.59 18.75
C VAL A 303 -6.81 9.28 17.40
N GLN A 304 -7.46 8.76 16.35
CA GLN A 304 -7.33 9.29 15.00
C GLN A 304 -8.22 10.51 14.77
N ALA A 305 -9.40 10.57 15.37
CA ALA A 305 -10.34 11.68 15.19
C ALA A 305 -9.71 13.05 15.50
N PRO A 306 -9.03 13.28 16.65
CA PRO A 306 -8.36 14.57 16.91
C PRO A 306 -7.19 14.84 15.95
N ARG A 307 -6.47 13.80 15.48
CA ARG A 307 -5.40 13.98 14.49
C ARG A 307 -5.93 14.45 13.14
N VAL A 308 -7.07 13.89 12.69
CA VAL A 308 -7.73 14.31 11.45
C VAL A 308 -8.25 15.74 11.56
N ALA A 309 -8.84 16.12 12.69
CA ALA A 309 -9.31 17.47 12.93
C ALA A 309 -8.15 18.48 12.93
N GLN A 310 -7.03 18.17 13.57
CA GLN A 310 -5.85 19.01 13.57
C GLN A 310 -5.23 19.11 12.16
N LEU A 311 -5.16 18.01 11.42
CA LEU A 311 -4.70 18.01 10.03
C LEU A 311 -5.56 18.96 9.16
N ALA A 312 -6.88 18.93 9.31
CA ALA A 312 -7.77 19.82 8.56
C ALA A 312 -7.47 21.30 8.86
N ALA A 313 -7.32 21.66 10.14
CA ALA A 313 -6.98 23.02 10.56
C ALA A 313 -5.61 23.48 10.03
N ASP A 314 -4.61 22.60 10.09
CA ASP A 314 -3.26 22.89 9.58
C ASP A 314 -3.24 23.07 8.05
N LEU A 315 -4.02 22.29 7.31
CA LEU A 315 -4.15 22.44 5.85
C LEU A 315 -4.86 23.73 5.47
N ASP A 316 -5.82 24.21 6.25
CA ASP A 316 -6.45 25.53 6.06
C ASP A 316 -5.46 26.67 6.32
N ALA A 317 -4.66 26.56 7.37
CA ALA A 317 -3.58 27.50 7.65
C ALA A 317 -2.51 27.49 6.54
N LEU A 318 -2.15 26.31 6.03
CA LEU A 318 -1.24 26.16 4.89
C LEU A 318 -1.81 26.84 3.63
N ALA A 319 -3.09 26.65 3.33
CA ALA A 319 -3.75 27.26 2.16
C ALA A 319 -3.69 28.80 2.21
N THR A 320 -3.83 29.36 3.40
CA THR A 320 -3.72 30.82 3.60
C THR A 320 -2.27 31.32 3.41
N ALA A 321 -1.28 30.55 3.85
CA ALA A 321 0.13 30.96 3.82
C ALA A 321 0.83 30.63 2.48
N ALA A 322 0.31 29.69 1.70
CA ALA A 322 1.02 29.13 0.53
C ALA A 322 1.30 30.16 -0.58
N GLY A 323 0.34 31.03 -0.88
CA GLY A 323 0.47 31.99 -1.98
C GLY A 323 1.73 32.87 -1.91
N PRO A 324 1.93 33.64 -0.84
CA PRO A 324 3.13 34.44 -0.65
C PRO A 324 4.43 33.63 -0.62
N LEU A 325 4.41 32.45 0.03
CA LEU A 325 5.59 31.58 0.11
C LEU A 325 6.01 31.03 -1.25
N LEU A 326 5.04 30.62 -2.06
CA LEU A 326 5.29 30.09 -3.41
C LEU A 326 5.79 31.16 -4.39
N ALA A 327 5.50 32.43 -4.14
CA ALA A 327 6.01 33.55 -4.92
C ALA A 327 7.41 34.02 -4.47
N GLY A 328 7.86 33.61 -3.30
CA GLY A 328 9.12 33.98 -2.70
C GLY A 328 10.32 33.13 -3.14
N PRO A 329 11.52 33.45 -2.60
CA PRO A 329 12.70 32.61 -2.83
C PRO A 329 12.63 31.29 -2.06
N ALA A 330 13.23 30.24 -2.63
CA ALA A 330 13.25 28.89 -2.08
C ALA A 330 11.87 28.42 -1.55
N PRO A 331 10.82 28.46 -2.40
CA PRO A 331 9.44 28.34 -1.97
C PRO A 331 9.13 27.01 -1.27
N TRP A 332 9.73 25.93 -1.74
CA TRP A 332 9.50 24.59 -1.21
C TRP A 332 10.13 24.41 0.16
N ASP A 333 11.32 24.99 0.39
CA ASP A 333 11.96 25.00 1.71
C ASP A 333 11.20 25.90 2.69
N ALA A 334 10.67 27.03 2.21
CA ALA A 334 9.86 27.92 3.02
C ALA A 334 8.56 27.25 3.51
N LEU A 335 7.86 26.53 2.63
CA LEU A 335 6.68 25.73 2.98
C LEU A 335 7.02 24.61 3.98
N TYR A 336 8.11 23.89 3.73
CA TYR A 336 8.58 22.83 4.63
C TYR A 336 8.92 23.39 6.02
N ARG A 337 9.67 24.48 6.11
CA ARG A 337 10.02 25.11 7.40
C ARG A 337 8.80 25.64 8.15
N LEU A 338 7.84 26.23 7.45
CA LEU A 338 6.55 26.62 8.04
C LEU A 338 5.88 25.41 8.70
N ALA A 339 5.80 24.29 7.98
CA ALA A 339 5.16 23.08 8.48
C ALA A 339 5.87 22.53 9.72
N VAL A 340 7.19 22.41 9.68
CA VAL A 340 7.98 21.93 10.83
C VAL A 340 7.84 22.84 12.06
N ALA A 341 7.74 24.15 11.85
CA ALA A 341 7.66 25.12 12.96
C ALA A 341 6.27 25.20 13.60
N ARG A 342 5.18 24.89 12.87
CA ARG A 342 3.83 25.25 13.31
C ARG A 342 2.80 24.12 13.26
N PHE A 343 3.01 23.08 12.46
CA PHE A 343 1.97 22.10 12.16
C PHE A 343 2.19 20.77 12.89
N SER A 344 1.14 20.02 13.04
CA SER A 344 1.15 18.64 13.53
C SER A 344 2.00 17.73 12.67
N LEU A 345 2.43 16.58 13.18
CA LEU A 345 3.18 15.59 12.40
C LEU A 345 2.40 15.14 11.17
N GLU A 346 1.07 14.99 11.27
CA GLU A 346 0.20 14.68 10.14
C GLU A 346 0.33 15.72 9.02
N ALA A 347 0.26 16.99 9.36
CA ALA A 347 0.38 18.06 8.37
C ALA A 347 1.80 18.24 7.85
N GLN A 348 2.84 18.01 8.68
CA GLN A 348 4.22 18.00 8.22
C GLN A 348 4.44 16.94 7.12
N GLU A 349 3.95 15.72 7.34
CA GLU A 349 4.08 14.64 6.34
C GLU A 349 3.14 14.86 5.14
N ALA A 350 1.99 15.50 5.32
CA ALA A 350 1.15 15.96 4.22
C ALA A 350 1.87 16.99 3.34
N VAL A 351 2.58 17.96 3.95
CA VAL A 351 3.39 18.95 3.22
C VAL A 351 4.51 18.26 2.44
N VAL A 352 5.17 17.22 2.98
CA VAL A 352 6.14 16.42 2.21
C VAL A 352 5.51 15.88 0.93
N ALA A 353 4.31 15.28 1.02
CA ALA A 353 3.61 14.79 -0.17
C ALA A 353 3.25 15.92 -1.14
N LEU A 354 2.73 17.04 -0.63
CA LEU A 354 2.29 18.17 -1.43
C LEU A 354 3.44 18.86 -2.18
N VAL A 355 4.61 19.04 -1.56
CA VAL A 355 5.74 19.68 -2.23
C VAL A 355 6.40 18.77 -3.27
N LEU A 356 6.29 17.45 -3.13
CA LEU A 356 6.78 16.51 -4.13
C LEU A 356 5.89 16.48 -5.37
N GLU A 357 4.59 16.71 -5.23
CA GLU A 357 3.60 16.52 -6.30
C GLU A 357 3.90 17.32 -7.56
N PRO A 358 4.14 18.65 -7.52
CA PRO A 358 4.39 19.45 -8.72
C PRO A 358 5.82 19.30 -9.28
N ASN A 359 6.71 18.57 -8.60
CA ASN A 359 8.13 18.53 -8.90
C ASN A 359 8.60 17.21 -9.54
N GLY A 360 7.77 16.61 -10.40
CA GLY A 360 8.03 15.32 -11.02
C GLY A 360 9.38 15.22 -11.74
N ALA A 361 9.83 16.29 -12.39
CA ALA A 361 11.10 16.33 -13.14
C ALA A 361 12.36 16.02 -12.30
N VAL A 362 12.29 16.21 -10.96
CA VAL A 362 13.42 15.95 -10.03
C VAL A 362 13.13 14.81 -9.05
N VAL A 363 11.98 14.14 -9.19
CA VAL A 363 11.51 13.13 -8.24
C VAL A 363 11.24 11.77 -8.88
N ASP A 364 10.69 11.75 -10.09
CA ASP A 364 10.12 10.51 -10.64
C ASP A 364 11.17 9.44 -10.97
N ASP A 365 12.42 9.83 -11.25
CA ASP A 365 13.54 8.92 -11.44
C ASP A 365 13.83 8.07 -10.19
N LEU A 366 13.53 8.57 -9.00
CA LEU A 366 13.77 7.86 -7.75
C LEU A 366 12.84 6.65 -7.57
N ALA A 367 11.70 6.62 -8.26
CA ALA A 367 10.81 5.46 -8.23
C ALA A 367 11.47 4.18 -8.79
N GLU A 368 12.41 4.32 -9.70
CA GLU A 368 13.14 3.19 -10.29
C GLU A 368 14.24 2.62 -9.35
N THR A 369 14.56 3.32 -8.26
CA THR A 369 15.52 2.83 -7.24
C THR A 369 14.88 1.85 -6.24
N MET A 370 13.56 1.69 -6.28
CA MET A 370 12.84 0.81 -5.37
C MET A 370 12.80 -0.61 -5.95
N ASP A 371 13.36 -1.56 -5.20
CA ASP A 371 13.35 -2.97 -5.54
C ASP A 371 13.08 -3.80 -4.28
N ALA A 372 12.22 -4.81 -4.40
CA ALA A 372 11.88 -5.73 -3.32
C ALA A 372 12.72 -7.01 -3.35
N ASP A 373 13.32 -7.35 -4.49
CA ASP A 373 13.98 -8.64 -4.66
C ASP A 373 15.29 -8.73 -3.89
N GLU A 374 15.96 -7.60 -3.61
CA GLU A 374 17.16 -7.60 -2.77
C GLU A 374 16.91 -8.07 -1.34
N ASP A 375 15.70 -7.89 -0.80
CA ASP A 375 15.34 -8.46 0.49
C ASP A 375 15.39 -10.00 0.47
N ALA A 376 14.97 -10.61 -0.63
CA ALA A 376 14.99 -12.05 -0.81
C ALA A 376 16.42 -12.61 -0.99
N VAL A 377 17.30 -11.85 -1.64
CA VAL A 377 18.66 -12.29 -1.98
C VAL A 377 19.73 -11.82 -0.99
N PHE A 378 19.40 -10.96 -0.04
CA PHE A 378 20.37 -10.49 0.96
C PHE A 378 21.01 -11.64 1.72
N ARG A 379 22.34 -11.68 1.71
CA ARG A 379 23.12 -12.69 2.41
C ARG A 379 23.85 -12.07 3.59
N ILE A 380 23.83 -12.81 4.72
CA ILE A 380 24.59 -12.43 5.91
C ILE A 380 26.09 -12.47 5.58
N ASP A 381 26.82 -11.41 5.90
CA ASP A 381 28.28 -11.45 5.93
C ASP A 381 28.76 -12.19 7.17
N GLY A 382 28.95 -13.49 7.02
CA GLY A 382 29.45 -14.36 8.09
C GLY A 382 30.93 -14.20 8.41
N ARG A 383 31.69 -13.42 7.60
CA ARG A 383 33.13 -13.19 7.84
C ARG A 383 33.39 -12.06 8.82
N MET A 384 32.41 -11.18 9.00
CA MET A 384 32.48 -10.10 10.00
C MET A 384 32.76 -10.69 11.38
N SER A 385 33.61 -10.03 12.19
CA SER A 385 33.82 -10.45 13.57
C SER A 385 32.62 -10.12 14.46
N VAL A 386 32.44 -10.89 15.53
CA VAL A 386 31.42 -10.60 16.57
C VAL A 386 31.64 -9.22 17.15
N GLY A 387 32.87 -8.79 17.38
CA GLY A 387 33.21 -7.48 17.95
C GLY A 387 32.82 -6.33 17.02
N ASP A 388 33.15 -6.39 15.72
CA ASP A 388 32.78 -5.35 14.74
C ASP A 388 31.28 -5.25 14.58
N PHE A 389 30.61 -6.39 14.52
CA PHE A 389 29.18 -6.44 14.41
C PHE A 389 28.46 -5.86 15.65
N ALA A 390 28.94 -6.24 16.85
CA ALA A 390 28.39 -5.73 18.10
C ALA A 390 28.55 -4.20 18.24
N ALA A 391 29.66 -3.64 17.75
CA ALA A 391 29.88 -2.20 17.74
C ALA A 391 28.85 -1.49 16.85
N GLY A 392 28.67 -1.93 15.60
CA GLY A 392 27.68 -1.38 14.68
C GLY A 392 26.25 -1.54 15.20
N LEU A 393 25.95 -2.68 15.82
CA LEU A 393 24.65 -2.96 16.43
C LEU A 393 24.36 -1.99 17.59
N SER A 394 25.33 -1.76 18.46
CA SER A 394 25.18 -0.87 19.62
C SER A 394 24.92 0.58 19.23
N GLU A 395 25.45 1.04 18.11
CA GLU A 395 25.16 2.36 17.56
C GLU A 395 23.77 2.41 16.92
N THR A 396 23.47 1.50 16.02
CA THR A 396 22.22 1.47 15.26
C THR A 396 20.99 1.27 16.14
N TYR A 397 21.13 0.46 17.20
CA TYR A 397 20.04 0.13 18.13
C TYR A 397 20.20 0.81 19.50
N ALA A 398 20.95 1.92 19.57
CA ALA A 398 21.09 2.69 20.83
C ALA A 398 19.73 3.12 21.45
N TRP A 399 18.73 3.30 20.62
CA TRP A 399 17.37 3.68 21.02
C TRP A 399 16.65 2.62 21.87
N ILE A 400 16.98 1.30 21.76
CA ILE A 400 16.36 0.24 22.57
C ILE A 400 16.73 0.33 24.05
N ARG A 401 17.84 0.99 24.38
CA ARG A 401 18.27 1.19 25.78
C ARG A 401 17.31 2.06 26.61
N ARG A 402 16.36 2.72 25.95
CA ARG A 402 15.33 3.54 26.60
C ARG A 402 14.14 2.73 27.10
N PHE A 403 14.04 1.46 26.70
CA PHE A 403 12.90 0.62 27.09
C PHE A 403 13.17 -0.08 28.41
N ASP A 404 12.23 0.05 29.34
CA ASP A 404 12.18 -0.78 30.54
C ASP A 404 11.40 -2.05 30.23
N PHE A 405 12.12 -3.14 30.02
CA PHE A 405 11.52 -4.46 29.76
C PHE A 405 10.93 -5.12 31.01
N ALA A 406 11.17 -4.57 32.21
CA ALA A 406 10.54 -5.03 33.45
C ALA A 406 9.15 -4.42 33.65
N ASP A 407 8.83 -3.33 32.97
CA ASP A 407 7.50 -2.75 33.00
C ASP A 407 6.51 -3.65 32.25
N PRO A 408 5.46 -4.20 32.91
CA PRO A 408 4.46 -5.03 32.24
C PRO A 408 3.76 -4.35 31.06
N ALA A 409 3.65 -3.02 31.06
CA ALA A 409 3.10 -2.26 29.92
C ALA A 409 3.94 -2.40 28.67
N ASN A 410 5.22 -2.72 28.81
CA ASN A 410 6.15 -2.93 27.69
C ASN A 410 6.19 -4.40 27.21
N ASP A 411 5.34 -5.26 27.69
CA ASP A 411 5.34 -6.68 27.32
C ASP A 411 4.45 -7.01 26.11
N ALA A 412 3.56 -6.12 25.71
CA ALA A 412 2.71 -6.37 24.58
C ALA A 412 3.52 -6.45 23.27
N ARG A 413 3.21 -7.44 22.47
CA ARG A 413 3.86 -7.72 21.18
C ARG A 413 2.81 -8.00 20.14
N PHE A 414 3.19 -7.69 18.91
CA PHE A 414 2.33 -7.98 17.77
C PHE A 414 3.04 -8.98 16.86
N TRP A 415 2.36 -10.04 16.49
CA TRP A 415 2.83 -10.98 15.47
C TRP A 415 1.66 -11.52 14.65
N TYR A 416 2.02 -12.15 13.57
CA TYR A 416 1.07 -12.76 12.67
C TYR A 416 1.53 -14.19 12.34
N VAL A 417 0.62 -15.13 12.38
CA VAL A 417 0.85 -16.52 12.00
C VAL A 417 0.32 -16.73 10.58
N SER A 418 1.22 -16.92 9.61
CA SER A 418 0.84 -16.89 8.19
C SER A 418 0.26 -18.20 7.69
N GLU A 419 0.70 -19.35 8.19
CA GLU A 419 0.32 -20.65 7.65
C GLU A 419 -1.15 -20.97 7.91
N GLU A 420 -1.64 -20.66 9.09
CA GLU A 420 -3.03 -20.87 9.45
C GLU A 420 -3.93 -19.68 9.10
N LYS A 421 -3.38 -18.58 8.59
CA LYS A 421 -4.12 -17.33 8.31
C LYS A 421 -4.96 -16.85 9.49
N LEU A 422 -4.47 -17.07 10.68
CA LEU A 422 -5.15 -16.67 11.91
C LEU A 422 -5.12 -15.15 12.08
N GLU A 423 -6.03 -14.64 12.90
CA GLU A 423 -6.01 -13.24 13.27
C GLU A 423 -4.69 -12.85 13.96
N PRO A 424 -4.18 -11.64 13.70
CA PRO A 424 -3.03 -11.11 14.41
C PRO A 424 -3.29 -11.07 15.91
N ARG A 425 -2.25 -11.35 16.71
CA ARG A 425 -2.36 -11.45 18.15
C ARG A 425 -1.49 -10.44 18.85
N LEU A 426 -1.97 -10.03 20.00
CA LEU A 426 -1.19 -9.32 21.01
C LEU A 426 -0.66 -10.34 22.01
N GLY A 427 0.60 -10.16 22.45
CA GLY A 427 1.19 -10.99 23.47
C GLY A 427 2.35 -11.83 22.96
N GLU A 428 2.55 -13.02 23.51
CA GLU A 428 3.68 -13.88 23.17
C GLU A 428 3.49 -14.59 21.82
N ARG A 429 4.61 -14.81 21.13
CA ARG A 429 4.66 -15.64 19.94
C ARG A 429 4.23 -17.06 20.30
N ARG A 430 3.37 -17.67 19.49
CA ARG A 430 3.07 -19.10 19.62
C ARG A 430 4.17 -19.94 19.01
N GLU A 431 4.51 -21.04 19.66
CA GLU A 431 5.36 -22.11 19.14
C GLU A 431 4.46 -23.05 18.32
N GLU A 432 4.25 -22.74 17.07
CA GLU A 432 3.50 -23.54 16.11
C GLU A 432 4.41 -23.86 14.92
N GLU A 433 4.16 -24.97 14.22
CA GLU A 433 4.86 -25.30 12.99
C GLU A 433 4.75 -24.15 11.97
N GLY A 434 5.88 -23.68 11.43
CA GLY A 434 5.94 -22.53 10.54
C GLY A 434 6.03 -21.17 11.25
N ALA A 435 5.86 -21.09 12.56
CA ALA A 435 5.99 -19.85 13.33
C ALA A 435 7.40 -19.26 13.29
N GLU A 436 8.42 -20.07 13.03
CA GLU A 436 9.80 -19.64 12.82
C GLU A 436 9.96 -18.75 11.59
N ARG A 437 9.02 -18.79 10.63
CA ARG A 437 8.98 -17.93 9.44
C ARG A 437 8.35 -16.58 9.74
N GLU A 438 7.67 -16.46 10.87
CA GLU A 438 7.05 -15.22 11.29
C GLU A 438 8.04 -14.36 12.08
N GLN A 439 8.10 -13.07 11.76
CA GLN A 439 8.92 -12.14 12.51
C GLN A 439 8.05 -11.41 13.53
N PRO A 440 8.28 -11.60 14.83
CA PRO A 440 7.57 -10.84 15.83
C PRO A 440 7.95 -9.36 15.74
N LEU A 441 7.05 -8.49 16.17
CA LEU A 441 7.34 -7.06 16.26
C LEU A 441 8.09 -6.67 17.56
N ALA A 442 8.52 -7.63 18.34
CA ALA A 442 9.31 -7.40 19.56
C ALA A 442 10.83 -7.25 19.28
N VAL A 443 11.19 -6.48 18.23
CA VAL A 443 12.58 -6.32 17.78
C VAL A 443 13.47 -5.79 18.90
N ALA A 444 13.04 -4.82 19.73
CA ALA A 444 13.84 -4.27 20.81
C ALA A 444 14.27 -5.36 21.80
N ARG A 445 13.34 -6.21 22.23
CA ARG A 445 13.62 -7.31 23.14
C ARG A 445 14.50 -8.36 22.47
N ASP A 446 14.21 -8.69 21.22
CA ASP A 446 14.98 -9.67 20.47
C ASP A 446 16.41 -9.16 20.18
N MET A 447 16.56 -7.87 19.85
CA MET A 447 17.89 -7.26 19.68
C MET A 447 18.65 -7.14 21.00
N THR A 448 17.99 -6.91 22.14
CA THR A 448 18.61 -6.97 23.46
C THR A 448 19.19 -8.35 23.71
N ARG A 449 18.42 -9.42 23.47
CA ARG A 449 18.90 -10.82 23.60
C ARG A 449 20.10 -11.11 22.68
N LEU A 450 20.07 -10.57 21.44
CA LEU A 450 21.21 -10.69 20.53
C LEU A 450 22.45 -9.96 21.06
N ILE A 451 22.29 -8.71 21.53
CA ILE A 451 23.39 -7.92 22.12
C ILE A 451 24.03 -8.66 23.31
N ASP A 452 23.20 -9.19 24.19
CA ASP A 452 23.68 -9.96 25.35
C ASP A 452 24.42 -11.24 24.91
N ALA A 453 23.90 -11.92 23.89
CA ALA A 453 24.54 -13.13 23.36
C ALA A 453 25.89 -12.84 22.67
N LEU A 454 26.00 -11.70 21.96
CA LEU A 454 27.26 -11.27 21.34
C LEU A 454 28.29 -10.84 22.41
N ALA A 455 27.85 -10.15 23.46
CA ALA A 455 28.72 -9.77 24.57
C ALA A 455 29.32 -10.97 25.34
N ALA A 456 28.66 -12.13 25.32
CA ALA A 456 29.12 -13.36 25.90
C ALA A 456 30.00 -14.21 24.95
N ALA A 457 30.13 -13.82 23.68
CA ALA A 457 30.95 -14.55 22.70
C ALA A 457 32.34 -13.89 22.52
N PRO A 458 33.37 -14.63 22.05
CA PRO A 458 34.68 -14.05 21.74
C PRO A 458 34.55 -12.96 20.65
N ALA A 459 35.20 -11.82 20.88
CA ALA A 459 35.08 -10.66 19.94
C ALA A 459 35.70 -10.93 18.56
N ASP A 460 36.67 -11.82 18.50
CA ASP A 460 37.40 -12.27 17.31
C ASP A 460 36.72 -13.46 16.59
N GLU A 461 35.67 -14.04 17.19
CA GLU A 461 34.88 -15.08 16.55
C GLU A 461 34.19 -14.55 15.32
N SER A 462 34.09 -15.35 14.24
CA SER A 462 33.29 -14.96 13.07
C SER A 462 31.79 -15.10 13.32
N LEU A 463 31.00 -14.25 12.72
CA LEU A 463 29.52 -14.37 12.78
C LEU A 463 29.02 -15.71 12.22
N ALA A 464 29.73 -16.30 11.25
CA ALA A 464 29.39 -17.63 10.77
C ALA A 464 29.52 -18.69 11.88
N ALA A 465 30.62 -18.68 12.66
CA ALA A 465 30.80 -19.58 13.77
C ALA A 465 29.79 -19.33 14.90
N PHE A 466 29.58 -18.07 15.26
CA PHE A 466 28.53 -17.68 16.21
C PHE A 466 27.15 -18.22 15.84
N LEU A 467 26.75 -18.08 14.57
CA LEU A 467 25.44 -18.54 14.07
C LEU A 467 25.34 -20.06 13.92
N MET A 468 26.45 -20.78 13.78
CA MET A 468 26.45 -22.25 13.84
C MET A 468 26.09 -22.77 15.24
N HIS A 469 26.51 -22.06 16.28
CA HIS A 469 26.18 -22.42 17.67
C HIS A 469 24.83 -21.82 18.13
N ARG A 470 24.36 -20.77 17.47
CA ARG A 470 23.15 -20.01 17.84
C ARG A 470 22.29 -19.66 16.59
N PRO A 471 21.73 -20.67 15.92
CA PRO A 471 21.00 -20.49 14.66
C PRO A 471 19.70 -19.66 14.79
N ASP A 472 19.13 -19.60 15.99
CA ASP A 472 17.96 -18.80 16.33
C ASP A 472 18.17 -17.29 16.12
N PHE A 473 19.41 -16.79 16.17
CA PHE A 473 19.72 -15.38 15.90
C PHE A 473 19.90 -15.06 14.42
N ARG A 474 19.81 -16.01 13.51
CA ARG A 474 20.10 -15.79 12.08
C ARG A 474 19.26 -14.65 11.46
N HIS A 475 17.97 -14.61 11.75
CA HIS A 475 17.08 -13.56 11.20
C HIS A 475 17.38 -12.19 11.83
N LEU A 476 17.77 -12.14 13.11
CA LEU A 476 18.14 -10.89 13.78
C LEU A 476 19.47 -10.34 13.26
N VAL A 477 20.48 -11.21 13.06
CA VAL A 477 21.76 -10.83 12.47
C VAL A 477 21.55 -10.29 11.04
N ARG A 478 20.74 -10.97 10.22
CA ARG A 478 20.37 -10.47 8.89
C ARG A 478 19.78 -9.07 8.96
N ARG A 479 18.77 -8.90 9.81
CA ARG A 479 18.08 -7.61 10.01
C ARG A 479 19.04 -6.52 10.46
N ALA A 480 19.89 -6.84 11.43
CA ALA A 480 20.85 -5.88 11.98
C ALA A 480 21.92 -5.47 10.96
N GLN A 481 22.45 -6.38 10.17
CA GLN A 481 23.39 -6.04 9.10
C GLN A 481 22.73 -5.12 8.05
N ILE A 482 21.47 -5.37 7.71
CA ILE A 482 20.73 -4.46 6.83
C ILE A 482 20.58 -3.08 7.48
N ALA A 483 20.18 -3.01 8.74
CA ALA A 483 19.94 -1.73 9.43
C ALA A 483 21.24 -0.91 9.63
N VAL A 484 22.36 -1.57 9.89
CA VAL A 484 23.69 -0.92 9.98
C VAL A 484 24.08 -0.28 8.64
N ALA A 485 23.91 -1.02 7.54
CA ALA A 485 24.25 -0.53 6.20
C ALA A 485 23.21 0.43 5.60
N HIS A 486 21.96 0.33 6.05
CA HIS A 486 20.79 1.02 5.48
C HIS A 486 19.97 1.71 6.57
N PRO A 487 20.28 2.96 6.94
CA PRO A 487 19.76 3.62 8.14
C PRO A 487 18.22 3.76 8.21
N TYR A 488 17.53 3.78 7.06
CA TYR A 488 16.06 3.82 7.03
C TYR A 488 15.41 2.42 6.98
N ALA A 489 16.15 1.35 7.24
CA ALA A 489 15.61 -0.01 7.21
C ALA A 489 14.85 -0.39 8.49
N GLU A 490 15.14 0.27 9.61
CA GLU A 490 14.59 -0.10 10.91
C GLU A 490 13.49 0.85 11.37
N VAL A 491 12.32 0.28 11.60
CA VAL A 491 11.21 1.01 12.23
C VAL A 491 11.51 1.13 13.72
N ARG A 492 11.66 2.35 14.21
CA ARG A 492 11.99 2.62 15.61
C ARG A 492 10.71 2.75 16.43
N ASP A 493 10.78 2.35 17.66
CA ASP A 493 9.66 2.33 18.60
C ASP A 493 8.48 1.40 18.19
N ASN A 494 8.70 0.49 17.24
CA ASN A 494 7.67 -0.47 16.80
C ASN A 494 7.44 -1.63 17.79
N LEU A 495 8.01 -1.59 18.98
CA LEU A 495 8.51 -2.85 19.51
C LEU A 495 8.00 -3.17 20.86
N VAL A 496 7.42 -2.23 21.52
CA VAL A 496 7.00 -2.42 22.88
C VAL A 496 5.78 -1.56 23.15
N ALA A 497 4.91 -2.07 23.97
CA ALA A 497 3.53 -1.67 24.06
C ALA A 497 3.25 -0.25 24.50
N ALA A 498 4.03 0.30 25.38
CA ALA A 498 3.75 1.61 25.92
C ALA A 498 3.93 2.70 24.84
N GLY A 499 2.90 3.03 24.15
CA GLY A 499 2.91 4.05 23.09
C GLY A 499 2.94 3.51 21.67
N MET A 500 3.08 2.19 21.46
CA MET A 500 2.93 1.61 20.14
C MET A 500 1.47 1.68 19.70
N ARG A 501 1.26 2.12 18.47
CA ARG A 501 -0.05 2.15 17.84
C ARG A 501 -0.04 1.29 16.61
N PRO A 502 -0.68 0.12 16.65
CA PRO A 502 -0.77 -0.78 15.50
C PRO A 502 -1.28 -0.09 14.25
N VAL A 503 -2.19 0.84 14.40
CA VAL A 503 -2.75 1.63 13.29
C VAL A 503 -1.68 2.46 12.58
N ASP A 504 -0.67 2.96 13.29
CA ASP A 504 0.40 3.76 12.69
C ASP A 504 1.30 2.93 11.77
N LEU A 505 1.59 1.67 12.14
CA LEU A 505 2.28 0.72 11.25
C LEU A 505 1.47 0.40 9.99
N LEU A 506 0.16 0.22 10.16
CA LEU A 506 -0.73 -0.05 9.03
C LEU A 506 -0.79 1.15 8.09
N ARG A 507 -0.87 2.36 8.62
CA ARG A 507 -0.87 3.61 7.83
C ARG A 507 0.42 3.81 7.06
N ALA A 508 1.58 3.61 7.70
CA ALA A 508 2.87 3.69 7.04
C ALA A 508 2.93 2.75 5.82
N LYS A 509 2.51 1.50 6.00
CA LYS A 509 2.46 0.54 4.89
C LYS A 509 1.53 1.02 3.78
N LEU A 510 0.34 1.55 4.11
CA LEU A 510 -0.62 1.99 3.11
C LEU A 510 -0.12 3.21 2.32
N ALA A 511 0.68 4.08 2.94
CA ALA A 511 1.34 5.18 2.25
C ALA A 511 2.32 4.67 1.17
N PHE A 512 3.00 3.54 1.38
CA PHE A 512 3.82 2.88 0.35
C PHE A 512 3.00 2.45 -0.85
N PHE A 513 1.82 1.85 -0.62
CA PHE A 513 0.95 1.41 -1.70
C PHE A 513 0.24 2.56 -2.42
N GLY A 514 0.08 3.70 -1.76
CA GLY A 514 -0.61 4.86 -2.32
C GLY A 514 -2.06 4.99 -1.91
N ALA A 515 -2.50 4.28 -0.87
CA ALA A 515 -3.84 4.45 -0.33
C ALA A 515 -3.97 5.82 0.32
N SER A 516 -4.71 6.71 -0.31
CA SER A 516 -4.98 8.08 0.18
C SER A 516 -6.12 8.12 1.18
N ARG A 517 -6.90 7.03 1.28
CA ARG A 517 -8.05 6.95 2.14
C ARG A 517 -8.03 5.68 2.97
N PHE A 518 -8.07 5.85 4.28
CA PHE A 518 -8.16 4.78 5.25
C PHE A 518 -8.95 5.27 6.47
N ASP A 519 -9.65 4.34 7.10
CA ASP A 519 -10.47 4.57 8.28
C ASP A 519 -10.10 3.51 9.33
N PRO A 520 -9.47 3.89 10.44
CA PRO A 520 -9.21 2.96 11.54
C PRO A 520 -10.53 2.55 12.20
N ARG A 521 -10.76 1.25 12.29
CA ARG A 521 -11.94 0.66 12.95
C ARG A 521 -11.65 0.24 14.38
N SER A 522 -10.41 -0.06 14.66
CA SER A 522 -9.90 -0.40 15.97
C SER A 522 -8.39 -0.32 15.95
N ASP A 523 -7.75 -0.56 17.07
CA ASP A 523 -6.28 -0.65 17.15
C ASP A 523 -5.69 -1.72 16.22
N ARG A 524 -6.49 -2.68 15.77
CA ARG A 524 -6.04 -3.84 14.97
C ARG A 524 -6.51 -3.80 13.52
N TRP A 525 -7.42 -2.92 13.15
CA TRP A 525 -8.08 -2.96 11.83
C TRP A 525 -8.17 -1.60 11.19
N LEU A 526 -7.82 -1.54 9.90
CA LEU A 526 -8.08 -0.42 9.01
C LEU A 526 -9.01 -0.84 7.88
N ARG A 527 -9.93 0.04 7.54
CA ARG A 527 -10.60 0.01 6.24
C ARG A 527 -9.85 0.91 5.28
N ILE A 528 -9.54 0.40 4.10
CA ILE A 528 -8.84 1.15 3.06
C ILE A 528 -9.62 1.12 1.76
N ALA A 529 -9.41 2.13 0.93
CA ALA A 529 -9.86 2.17 -0.45
C ALA A 529 -8.65 2.50 -1.34
N LEU A 530 -8.16 1.48 -2.06
CA LEU A 530 -7.10 1.64 -3.05
C LEU A 530 -7.68 2.28 -4.31
N PHE A 531 -6.91 3.13 -4.96
CA PHE A 531 -7.29 3.86 -6.18
C PHE A 531 -8.49 4.81 -6.04
N ALA A 532 -8.93 5.15 -4.82
CA ALA A 532 -9.87 6.24 -4.64
C ALA A 532 -9.25 7.54 -5.20
N ASP A 533 -10.05 8.31 -5.93
CA ASP A 533 -9.67 9.54 -6.63
C ASP A 533 -8.62 9.36 -7.77
N ALA A 534 -8.16 8.14 -8.05
CA ALA A 534 -7.23 7.86 -9.14
C ALA A 534 -7.92 7.92 -10.53
N PRO A 535 -7.17 8.22 -11.61
CA PRO A 535 -7.71 8.16 -12.98
C PRO A 535 -8.11 6.74 -13.38
N PHE A 536 -9.07 6.65 -14.30
CA PHE A 536 -9.48 5.39 -14.92
C PHE A 536 -8.61 5.05 -16.13
N PRO A 537 -8.61 3.77 -16.58
CA PRO A 537 -7.88 3.39 -17.79
C PRO A 537 -8.21 4.25 -19.00
N GLU A 538 -9.48 4.58 -19.19
CA GLU A 538 -9.99 5.39 -20.33
C GLU A 538 -9.46 6.83 -20.33
N GLU A 539 -8.95 7.32 -19.20
CA GLU A 539 -8.50 8.71 -19.06
C GLU A 539 -7.01 8.87 -19.32
N ILE A 540 -6.20 7.85 -19.04
CA ILE A 540 -4.73 7.91 -19.18
C ILE A 540 -4.16 6.96 -20.23
N CYS A 541 -4.93 5.94 -20.64
CA CYS A 541 -4.56 5.07 -21.75
C CYS A 541 -5.17 5.58 -23.07
N ARG A 542 -4.52 5.29 -24.18
CA ARG A 542 -5.16 5.45 -25.49
C ARG A 542 -6.25 4.38 -25.61
N VAL A 543 -7.48 4.80 -25.84
CA VAL A 543 -8.56 3.85 -26.06
C VAL A 543 -8.33 3.21 -27.43
N ALA A 544 -8.08 1.90 -27.44
CA ALA A 544 -8.01 1.14 -28.69
C ALA A 544 -9.42 1.19 -29.33
N ALA A 545 -9.52 1.61 -30.59
CA ALA A 545 -10.78 1.57 -31.31
C ALA A 545 -11.38 0.16 -31.18
N GLU A 546 -12.62 0.06 -30.74
CA GLU A 546 -13.33 -1.20 -30.65
C GLU A 546 -13.23 -1.90 -32.01
N ARG A 547 -12.51 -3.00 -32.08
CA ARG A 547 -12.68 -3.93 -33.20
C ARG A 547 -14.06 -4.55 -32.98
N MET A 548 -15.07 -3.92 -33.55
CA MET A 548 -16.34 -4.60 -33.73
C MET A 548 -16.06 -5.87 -34.51
N ALA A 549 -16.20 -7.01 -33.84
CA ALA A 549 -16.23 -8.30 -34.50
C ALA A 549 -17.45 -8.27 -35.42
N SER A 550 -17.19 -8.20 -36.71
CA SER A 550 -18.14 -8.44 -37.78
C SER A 550 -18.45 -9.91 -37.89
#